data_0ecbcb22422b2ac846fedeca308a0a91
#
_entry.id   0ecbcb22422b2ac846fedeca308a0a91
#
_cell.length_a   1.000
_cell.length_b   1.000
_cell.length_c   1.000
_cell.angle_alpha   90.00
_cell.angle_beta   90.00
_cell.angle_gamma   90.00
#
_symmetry.space_group_name_H-M   'P 1'
#
loop_
_entity.id
_entity.type
_entity.pdbx_description
1 polymer ?
#
loop_
_entity_poly.entity_id
_entity_poly.type
_entity_poly.pdbx_seq_one_letter_code
_entity_poly.pdbx_strand_id
1 'polypeptide(L)'
;MQEGKKQRIEFLDYLKAVCVIMVIITHYGWEDKTSPFFTMLINMAVPVFMIVSGYNFAMSNRKKADGNLEKMYGWNMMKPKLIRFLLPFFAICLLEILLLAAQDKNIPLFRIFVLGAYGPGSYYVPIMLQLLVIFPLIYVMIAYNAKLGLAVAALANLAFEVCVIVFDMDKY
;
A
#
# COMPACT_ATOMS: atom_id res chain seq x y z
N MET A 1 -35.55 -12.89 -0.18
CA MET A 1 -34.07 -13.00 -0.40
C MET A 1 -33.43 -11.87 0.39
N GLN A 2 -32.88 -12.15 1.57
CA GLN A 2 -32.10 -11.14 2.32
C GLN A 2 -30.74 -11.02 1.62
N GLU A 3 -30.51 -9.90 0.94
CA GLU A 3 -29.16 -9.52 0.48
C GLU A 3 -28.21 -9.56 1.67
N GLY A 4 -27.23 -10.46 1.60
CA GLY A 4 -26.22 -10.61 2.63
C GLY A 4 -25.45 -9.31 2.83
N LYS A 5 -25.91 -8.48 3.75
CA LYS A 5 -25.19 -7.29 4.21
C LYS A 5 -23.76 -7.70 4.50
N LYS A 6 -22.82 -7.17 3.72
CA LYS A 6 -21.37 -7.40 3.87
C LYS A 6 -21.02 -7.09 5.32
N GLN A 7 -20.77 -8.11 6.14
CA GLN A 7 -20.43 -7.93 7.54
C GLN A 7 -19.12 -7.12 7.57
N ARG A 8 -19.24 -5.85 7.85
CA ARG A 8 -18.13 -4.90 7.94
C ARG A 8 -17.43 -5.18 9.25
N ILE A 9 -16.15 -5.45 9.22
CA ILE A 9 -15.37 -5.64 10.43
C ILE A 9 -15.00 -4.24 10.92
N GLU A 10 -15.79 -3.71 11.85
CA GLU A 10 -15.63 -2.35 12.40
C GLU A 10 -14.21 -2.12 12.95
N PHE A 11 -13.64 -3.14 13.58
CA PHE A 11 -12.25 -3.07 14.09
C PHE A 11 -11.24 -2.66 13.02
N LEU A 12 -11.37 -3.17 11.78
CA LEU A 12 -10.45 -2.80 10.69
C LEU A 12 -10.63 -1.34 10.26
N ASP A 13 -11.82 -0.79 10.39
CA ASP A 13 -12.06 0.60 10.06
C ASP A 13 -11.51 1.53 11.15
N TYR A 14 -11.63 1.17 12.43
CA TYR A 14 -10.95 1.88 13.52
C TYR A 14 -9.43 1.82 13.39
N LEU A 15 -8.88 0.65 13.06
CA LEU A 15 -7.45 0.48 12.86
C LEU A 15 -6.93 1.37 11.73
N LYS A 16 -7.64 1.45 10.61
CA LYS A 16 -7.30 2.38 9.51
C LYS A 16 -7.36 3.83 9.95
N ALA A 17 -8.37 4.23 10.72
CA ALA A 17 -8.49 5.60 11.21
C ALA A 17 -7.30 5.97 12.09
N VAL A 18 -6.90 5.09 13.02
CA VAL A 18 -5.70 5.28 13.85
C VAL A 18 -4.45 5.40 12.98
N CYS A 19 -4.28 4.54 11.98
CA CYS A 19 -3.14 4.61 11.06
C CYS A 19 -3.11 5.93 10.27
N VAL A 20 -4.27 6.47 9.84
CA VAL A 20 -4.32 7.78 9.18
C VAL A 20 -3.81 8.88 10.11
N ILE A 21 -4.25 8.88 11.37
CA ILE A 21 -3.77 9.84 12.38
C ILE A 21 -2.25 9.72 12.55
N MET A 22 -1.73 8.49 12.66
CA MET A 22 -0.29 8.24 12.78
C MET A 22 0.49 8.79 11.56
N VAL A 23 -0.03 8.57 10.34
CA VAL A 23 0.59 9.12 9.11
C VAL A 23 0.59 10.65 9.13
N ILE A 24 -0.50 11.30 9.58
CA ILE A 24 -0.52 12.75 9.72
C ILE A 24 0.56 13.21 10.71
N ILE A 25 0.68 12.51 11.84
CA ILE A 25 1.71 12.81 12.85
C ILE A 25 3.12 12.66 12.26
N THR A 26 3.41 11.62 11.45
CA THR A 26 4.75 11.47 10.84
C THR A 26 5.15 12.62 9.93
N HIS A 27 4.16 13.27 9.30
CA HIS A 27 4.41 14.41 8.40
C HIS A 27 4.38 15.78 9.10
N TYR A 28 4.00 15.82 10.37
CA TYR A 28 4.07 17.03 11.16
C TYR A 28 5.53 17.35 11.52
N GLY A 29 5.84 18.64 11.69
CA GLY A 29 7.20 19.12 11.93
C GLY A 29 7.68 18.92 13.38
N TRP A 30 7.80 17.66 13.82
CA TRP A 30 8.37 17.34 15.13
C TRP A 30 9.89 17.52 15.13
N GLU A 31 10.43 18.06 16.20
CA GLU A 31 11.88 18.24 16.38
C GLU A 31 12.59 16.89 16.60
N ASP A 32 11.96 15.96 17.32
CA ASP A 32 12.54 14.65 17.64
C ASP A 32 11.74 13.49 17.03
N LYS A 33 12.05 13.17 15.76
CA LYS A 33 11.52 11.98 15.07
C LYS A 33 12.33 10.70 15.33
N THR A 34 13.43 10.82 16.06
CA THR A 34 14.33 9.69 16.36
C THR A 34 13.96 8.96 17.64
N SER A 35 13.00 9.48 18.41
CA SER A 35 12.56 8.83 19.63
C SER A 35 12.03 7.42 19.38
N PRO A 36 12.24 6.47 20.31
CA PRO A 36 11.72 5.10 20.19
C PRO A 36 10.20 5.06 19.97
N PHE A 37 9.46 6.00 20.52
CA PHE A 37 8.03 6.14 20.33
C PHE A 37 7.68 6.41 18.86
N PHE A 38 8.39 7.34 18.22
CA PHE A 38 8.19 7.65 16.80
C PHE A 38 8.56 6.45 15.92
N THR A 39 9.74 5.86 16.15
CA THR A 39 10.27 4.78 15.30
C THR A 39 9.44 3.50 15.43
N MET A 40 9.06 3.11 16.65
CA MET A 40 8.40 1.83 16.89
C MET A 40 6.86 1.88 16.78
N LEU A 41 6.24 3.05 17.05
CA LEU A 41 4.78 3.15 17.05
C LEU A 41 4.26 3.92 15.84
N ILE A 42 4.72 5.14 15.64
CA ILE A 42 4.17 6.02 14.61
C ILE A 42 4.53 5.54 13.20
N ASN A 43 5.78 5.12 12.97
CA ASN A 43 6.23 4.64 11.67
C ASN A 43 5.61 3.27 11.28
N MET A 44 4.97 2.57 12.22
CA MET A 44 4.25 1.34 11.94
C MET A 44 2.92 1.54 11.19
N ALA A 45 2.47 2.79 11.01
CA ALA A 45 1.22 3.09 10.32
C ALA A 45 1.14 2.48 8.92
N VAL A 46 2.19 2.66 8.11
CA VAL A 46 2.24 2.14 6.72
C VAL A 46 2.26 0.60 6.67
N PRO A 47 3.13 -0.10 7.42
CA PRO A 47 3.06 -1.56 7.54
C PRO A 47 1.68 -2.09 7.95
N VAL A 48 1.02 -1.45 8.93
CA VAL A 48 -0.33 -1.84 9.35
C VAL A 48 -1.35 -1.64 8.22
N PHE A 49 -1.28 -0.56 7.47
CA PHE A 49 -2.12 -0.38 6.28
C PHE A 49 -1.90 -1.49 5.24
N MET A 50 -0.66 -1.91 5.02
CA MET A 50 -0.34 -3.00 4.09
C MET A 50 -0.94 -4.32 4.56
N ILE A 51 -0.82 -4.64 5.86
CA ILE A 51 -1.42 -5.85 6.46
C ILE A 51 -2.94 -5.84 6.30
N VAL A 52 -3.61 -4.74 6.63
CA VAL A 52 -5.06 -4.59 6.48
C VAL A 52 -5.48 -4.70 5.03
N SER A 53 -4.70 -4.14 4.10
CA SER A 53 -4.97 -4.24 2.67
C SER A 53 -4.82 -5.66 2.16
N GLY A 54 -3.77 -6.38 2.56
CA GLY A 54 -3.56 -7.79 2.26
C GLY A 54 -4.69 -8.67 2.79
N TYR A 55 -5.12 -8.44 4.04
CA TYR A 55 -6.26 -9.14 4.63
C TYR A 55 -7.55 -8.93 3.83
N ASN A 56 -7.89 -7.67 3.52
CA ASN A 56 -9.07 -7.35 2.73
C ASN A 56 -9.00 -7.97 1.33
N PHE A 57 -7.81 -8.01 0.74
CA PHE A 57 -7.57 -8.65 -0.54
C PHE A 57 -7.83 -10.16 -0.46
N ALA A 58 -7.27 -10.85 0.53
CA ALA A 58 -7.46 -12.27 0.76
C ALA A 58 -8.94 -12.62 0.99
N MET A 59 -9.64 -11.84 1.82
CA MET A 59 -11.07 -12.02 2.06
C MET A 59 -11.93 -11.80 0.81
N SER A 60 -11.56 -10.83 -0.03
CA SER A 60 -12.23 -10.60 -1.31
C SER A 60 -12.02 -11.75 -2.29
N ASN A 61 -10.79 -12.26 -2.36
CA ASN A 61 -10.46 -13.37 -3.25
C ASN A 61 -11.13 -14.68 -2.84
N ARG A 62 -11.12 -14.99 -1.54
CA ARG A 62 -11.82 -16.17 -1.01
C ARG A 62 -13.31 -16.18 -1.38
N LYS A 63 -13.96 -15.00 -1.39
CA LYS A 63 -15.40 -14.88 -1.70
C LYS A 63 -15.73 -14.89 -3.19
N LYS A 64 -14.84 -14.36 -4.04
CA LYS A 64 -15.16 -14.04 -5.43
C LYS A 64 -14.37 -14.86 -6.47
N ALA A 65 -13.16 -15.27 -6.13
CA ALA A 65 -12.25 -15.92 -7.07
C ALA A 65 -12.03 -17.40 -6.76
N ASP A 66 -12.42 -17.87 -5.56
CA ASP A 66 -12.31 -19.27 -5.14
C ASP A 66 -10.90 -19.87 -5.39
N GLY A 67 -9.87 -19.10 -5.11
CA GLY A 67 -8.47 -19.50 -5.33
C GLY A 67 -7.99 -19.50 -6.79
N ASN A 68 -8.84 -19.15 -7.76
CA ASN A 68 -8.46 -19.12 -9.16
C ASN A 68 -7.69 -17.83 -9.50
N LEU A 69 -6.42 -17.99 -9.91
CA LEU A 69 -5.51 -16.90 -10.22
C LEU A 69 -6.01 -16.01 -11.37
N GLU A 70 -6.54 -16.63 -12.42
CA GLU A 70 -7.09 -15.92 -13.59
C GLU A 70 -8.27 -15.02 -13.21
N LYS A 71 -9.18 -15.52 -12.35
CA LYS A 71 -10.27 -14.71 -11.82
C LYS A 71 -9.77 -13.57 -10.94
N MET A 72 -8.68 -13.77 -10.18
CA MET A 72 -8.09 -12.74 -9.34
C MET A 72 -7.52 -11.57 -10.14
N TYR A 73 -6.90 -11.87 -11.29
CA TYR A 73 -6.41 -10.85 -12.23
C TYR A 73 -7.49 -10.36 -13.21
N GLY A 74 -8.68 -10.97 -13.19
CA GLY A 74 -9.78 -10.56 -14.02
C GLY A 74 -10.16 -9.09 -13.84
N TRP A 75 -10.48 -8.41 -14.94
CA TRP A 75 -10.81 -6.97 -14.94
C TRP A 75 -11.88 -6.59 -13.93
N ASN A 76 -12.89 -7.45 -13.76
CA ASN A 76 -13.97 -7.23 -12.80
C ASN A 76 -13.50 -7.20 -11.33
N MET A 77 -12.39 -7.87 -11.02
CA MET A 77 -11.79 -7.89 -9.69
C MET A 77 -10.77 -6.77 -9.49
N MET A 78 -10.02 -6.44 -10.53
CA MET A 78 -8.94 -5.43 -10.49
C MET A 78 -9.45 -4.00 -10.65
N LYS A 79 -10.37 -3.75 -11.57
CA LYS A 79 -10.91 -2.42 -11.87
C LYS A 79 -11.37 -1.64 -10.61
N PRO A 80 -12.22 -2.19 -9.72
CA PRO A 80 -12.68 -1.44 -8.55
C PRO A 80 -11.55 -1.12 -7.55
N LYS A 81 -10.51 -1.96 -7.50
CA LYS A 81 -9.34 -1.73 -6.65
C LYS A 81 -8.44 -0.65 -7.24
N LEU A 82 -8.19 -0.72 -8.56
CA LEU A 82 -7.42 0.31 -9.28
C LEU A 82 -8.07 1.68 -9.18
N ILE A 83 -9.36 1.80 -9.46
CA ILE A 83 -10.09 3.07 -9.37
C ILE A 83 -9.99 3.65 -7.95
N ARG A 84 -10.10 2.81 -6.92
CA ARG A 84 -10.02 3.26 -5.52
C ARG A 84 -8.69 3.90 -5.17
N PHE A 85 -7.57 3.44 -5.76
CA PHE A 85 -6.25 4.01 -5.52
C PHE A 85 -5.91 5.12 -6.51
N LEU A 86 -6.20 4.93 -7.78
CA LEU A 86 -5.81 5.86 -8.84
C LEU A 86 -6.62 7.16 -8.83
N LEU A 87 -7.93 7.10 -8.52
CA LEU A 87 -8.77 8.29 -8.56
C LEU A 87 -8.32 9.37 -7.57
N PRO A 88 -8.15 9.08 -6.26
CA PRO A 88 -7.63 10.07 -5.31
C PRO A 88 -6.18 10.45 -5.61
N PHE A 89 -5.36 9.53 -6.10
CA PHE A 89 -3.99 9.82 -6.49
C PHE A 89 -3.91 10.85 -7.61
N PHE A 90 -4.64 10.66 -8.69
CA PHE A 90 -4.68 11.62 -9.80
C PHE A 90 -5.23 12.98 -9.36
N ALA A 91 -6.21 13.01 -8.46
CA ALA A 91 -6.73 14.25 -7.92
C ALA A 91 -5.64 15.03 -7.16
N ILE A 92 -4.84 14.35 -6.34
CA ILE A 92 -3.71 14.95 -5.61
C ILE A 92 -2.62 15.39 -6.58
N CYS A 93 -2.22 14.56 -7.54
CA CYS A 93 -1.22 14.91 -8.55
C CYS A 93 -1.63 16.15 -9.35
N LEU A 94 -2.91 16.25 -9.73
CA LEU A 94 -3.42 17.43 -10.42
C LEU A 94 -3.29 18.68 -9.56
N LEU A 95 -3.64 18.59 -8.29
CA LEU A 95 -3.53 19.71 -7.34
C LEU A 95 -2.06 20.13 -7.15
N GLU A 96 -1.13 19.18 -7.04
CA GLU A 96 0.32 19.45 -6.98
C GLU A 96 0.83 20.16 -8.24
N ILE A 97 0.41 19.71 -9.43
CA ILE A 97 0.78 20.33 -10.70
C ILE A 97 0.29 21.78 -10.75
N LEU A 98 -0.96 22.02 -10.34
CA LEU A 98 -1.52 23.37 -10.29
C LEU A 98 -0.76 24.28 -9.32
N LEU A 99 -0.38 23.76 -8.15
CA LEU A 99 0.39 24.51 -7.15
C LEU A 99 1.82 24.82 -7.65
N LEU A 100 2.49 23.88 -8.32
CA LEU A 100 3.82 24.09 -8.89
C LEU A 100 3.76 25.11 -10.04
N ALA A 101 2.78 24.99 -10.91
CA ALA A 101 2.54 25.95 -12.00
C ALA A 101 2.27 27.38 -11.48
N ALA A 102 1.49 27.51 -10.41
CA ALA A 102 1.21 28.82 -9.78
C ALA A 102 2.44 29.44 -9.12
N GLN A 103 3.49 28.64 -8.84
CA GLN A 103 4.76 29.09 -8.27
C GLN A 103 5.89 29.25 -9.31
N ASP A 104 5.58 29.15 -10.60
CA ASP A 104 6.55 29.12 -11.72
C ASP A 104 7.69 28.09 -11.53
N LYS A 105 7.40 26.98 -10.83
CA LYS A 105 8.37 25.90 -10.59
C LYS A 105 8.32 24.88 -11.70
N ASN A 106 9.47 24.23 -11.91
CA ASN A 106 9.57 23.11 -12.85
C ASN A 106 8.61 21.98 -12.43
N ILE A 107 7.90 21.41 -13.39
CA ILE A 107 6.92 20.34 -13.16
C ILE A 107 7.51 19.00 -13.62
N PRO A 108 8.14 18.21 -12.74
CA PRO A 108 8.73 16.94 -13.09
C PRO A 108 7.66 15.84 -13.12
N LEU A 109 6.90 15.74 -14.19
CA LEU A 109 5.76 14.82 -14.36
C LEU A 109 6.12 13.37 -14.03
N PHE A 110 7.29 12.89 -14.48
CA PHE A 110 7.73 11.53 -14.18
C PHE A 110 7.84 11.30 -12.66
N ARG A 111 8.41 12.25 -11.94
CA ARG A 111 8.58 12.17 -10.49
C ARG A 111 7.24 12.19 -9.76
N ILE A 112 6.31 13.01 -10.23
CA ILE A 112 4.96 13.13 -9.66
C ILE A 112 4.16 11.82 -9.87
N PHE A 113 4.10 11.31 -11.11
CA PHE A 113 3.22 10.19 -11.43
C PHE A 113 3.82 8.82 -11.12
N VAL A 114 5.14 8.66 -11.24
CA VAL A 114 5.79 7.35 -11.09
C VAL A 114 6.40 7.15 -9.71
N LEU A 115 7.08 8.16 -9.18
CA LEU A 115 7.74 8.06 -7.88
C LEU A 115 6.88 8.58 -6.72
N GLY A 116 5.82 9.33 -7.01
CA GLY A 116 4.96 9.90 -5.98
C GLY A 116 5.69 10.89 -5.07
N ALA A 117 6.59 11.73 -5.60
CA ALA A 117 7.69 12.31 -4.84
C ALA A 117 7.43 13.68 -4.18
N TYR A 118 6.28 14.31 -4.39
CA TYR A 118 6.05 15.68 -3.89
C TYR A 118 5.09 15.77 -2.71
N GLY A 119 4.04 14.96 -2.68
CA GLY A 119 3.08 14.98 -1.58
C GLY A 119 3.43 14.05 -0.44
N PRO A 120 3.13 14.41 0.82
CA PRO A 120 3.32 13.52 1.95
C PRO A 120 2.47 12.26 1.77
N GLY A 121 3.14 11.09 1.69
CA GLY A 121 2.50 9.79 1.50
C GLY A 121 2.10 9.44 0.06
N SER A 122 2.42 10.26 -0.95
CA SER A 122 2.10 9.96 -2.36
C SER A 122 2.81 8.71 -2.89
N TYR A 123 3.97 8.34 -2.33
CA TYR A 123 4.66 7.06 -2.60
C TYR A 123 3.83 5.82 -2.23
N TYR A 124 2.83 5.97 -1.36
CA TYR A 124 1.97 4.86 -0.94
C TYR A 124 1.19 4.24 -2.10
N VAL A 125 0.73 5.05 -3.05
CA VAL A 125 -0.08 4.55 -4.18
C VAL A 125 0.74 3.69 -5.13
N PRO A 126 1.93 4.09 -5.62
CA PRO A 126 2.82 3.20 -6.36
C PRO A 126 3.09 1.86 -5.67
N ILE A 127 3.38 1.88 -4.36
CA ILE A 127 3.60 0.66 -3.57
C ILE A 127 2.33 -0.20 -3.54
N MET A 128 1.16 0.39 -3.30
CA MET A 128 -0.11 -0.36 -3.27
C MET A 128 -0.46 -0.96 -4.63
N LEU A 129 -0.10 -0.32 -5.74
CA LEU A 129 -0.27 -0.88 -7.08
C LEU A 129 0.64 -2.09 -7.30
N GLN A 130 1.91 -2.03 -6.87
CA GLN A 130 2.83 -3.17 -6.89
C GLN A 130 2.28 -4.34 -6.05
N LEU A 131 1.84 -4.06 -4.83
CA LEU A 131 1.24 -5.08 -3.96
C LEU A 131 -0.04 -5.67 -4.56
N LEU A 132 -0.85 -4.88 -5.28
CA LEU A 132 -2.05 -5.37 -5.94
C LEU A 132 -1.73 -6.44 -7.00
N VAL A 133 -0.57 -6.33 -7.66
CA VAL A 133 -0.06 -7.34 -8.60
C VAL A 133 0.50 -8.56 -7.88
N ILE A 134 1.18 -8.36 -6.74
CA ILE A 134 1.86 -9.43 -6.00
C ILE A 134 0.89 -10.24 -5.12
N PHE A 135 -0.14 -9.62 -4.54
CA PHE A 135 -1.06 -10.28 -3.62
C PHE A 135 -1.75 -11.55 -4.16
N PRO A 136 -2.21 -11.63 -5.42
CA PRO A 136 -2.77 -12.89 -5.95
C PRO A 136 -1.76 -14.04 -5.90
N LEU A 137 -0.50 -13.78 -6.24
CA LEU A 137 0.56 -14.78 -6.23
C LEU A 137 0.84 -15.28 -4.81
N ILE A 138 1.00 -14.35 -3.86
CA ILE A 138 1.20 -14.67 -2.44
C ILE A 138 -0.01 -15.46 -1.91
N TYR A 139 -1.22 -15.04 -2.24
CA TYR A 139 -2.43 -15.73 -1.80
C TYR A 139 -2.48 -17.18 -2.26
N VAL A 140 -2.24 -17.45 -3.55
CA VAL A 140 -2.26 -18.80 -4.10
C VAL A 140 -1.14 -19.65 -3.49
N MET A 141 0.05 -19.10 -3.34
CA MET A 141 1.19 -19.79 -2.74
C MET A 141 0.91 -20.20 -1.27
N ILE A 142 0.34 -19.30 -0.47
CA ILE A 142 -0.03 -19.58 0.92
C ILE A 142 -1.21 -20.56 0.99
N ALA A 143 -2.19 -20.44 0.09
CA ALA A 143 -3.33 -21.37 0.02
C ALA A 143 -2.92 -22.78 -0.36
N TYR A 144 -1.89 -22.94 -1.23
CA TYR A 144 -1.33 -24.23 -1.59
C TYR A 144 -0.54 -24.88 -0.44
N ASN A 145 0.37 -24.13 0.17
CA ASN A 145 1.14 -24.54 1.34
C ASN A 145 1.57 -23.34 2.16
N ALA A 146 0.92 -23.13 3.30
CA ALA A 146 1.16 -21.97 4.15
C ALA A 146 2.62 -21.88 4.65
N LYS A 147 3.25 -23.01 5.00
CA LYS A 147 4.63 -23.02 5.49
C LYS A 147 5.61 -22.65 4.39
N LEU A 148 5.42 -23.22 3.19
CA LEU A 148 6.24 -22.89 2.02
C LEU A 148 6.04 -21.43 1.61
N GLY A 149 4.79 -20.94 1.57
CA GLY A 149 4.48 -19.58 1.23
C GLY A 149 5.10 -18.56 2.17
N LEU A 150 5.03 -18.80 3.47
CA LEU A 150 5.69 -17.96 4.47
C LEU A 150 7.23 -18.01 4.36
N ALA A 151 7.80 -19.19 4.13
CA ALA A 151 9.25 -19.32 3.94
C ALA A 151 9.74 -18.54 2.71
N VAL A 152 9.05 -18.67 1.58
CA VAL A 152 9.38 -17.91 0.35
C VAL A 152 9.24 -16.40 0.57
N ALA A 153 8.18 -15.95 1.24
CA ALA A 153 8.01 -14.54 1.55
C ALA A 153 9.12 -14.00 2.46
N ALA A 154 9.51 -14.76 3.49
CA ALA A 154 10.60 -14.39 4.39
C ALA A 154 11.96 -14.36 3.67
N LEU A 155 12.24 -15.33 2.81
CA LEU A 155 13.47 -15.37 2.01
C LEU A 155 13.52 -14.21 0.99
N ALA A 156 12.40 -13.88 0.37
CA ALA A 156 12.32 -12.75 -0.55
C ALA A 156 12.57 -11.41 0.17
N ASN A 157 12.01 -11.25 1.38
CA ASN A 157 12.28 -10.06 2.20
C ASN A 157 13.76 -9.97 2.60
N LEU A 158 14.34 -11.09 3.07
CA LEU A 158 15.76 -11.14 3.43
C LEU A 158 16.66 -10.85 2.23
N ALA A 159 16.36 -11.41 1.05
CA ALA A 159 17.10 -11.15 -0.17
C ALA A 159 17.01 -9.66 -0.57
N PHE A 160 15.83 -9.05 -0.43
CA PHE A 160 15.67 -7.61 -0.69
C PHE A 160 16.53 -6.77 0.26
N GLU A 161 16.50 -7.03 1.57
CA GLU A 161 17.34 -6.34 2.56
C GLU A 161 18.84 -6.46 2.23
N VAL A 162 19.29 -7.69 1.88
CA VAL A 162 20.68 -7.91 1.46
C VAL A 162 21.01 -7.10 0.21
N CYS A 163 20.12 -7.06 -0.79
CA CYS A 163 20.31 -6.24 -1.98
C CYS A 163 20.41 -4.75 -1.65
N VAL A 164 19.55 -4.24 -0.78
CA VAL A 164 19.58 -2.82 -0.33
C VAL A 164 20.94 -2.49 0.28
N ILE A 165 21.45 -3.35 1.17
CA ILE A 165 22.73 -3.16 1.84
C ILE A 165 23.89 -3.26 0.85
N VAL A 166 23.91 -4.29 -0.01
CA VAL A 166 25.02 -4.55 -0.94
C VAL A 166 25.12 -3.48 -2.02
N PHE A 167 23.99 -3.00 -2.53
CA PHE A 167 23.95 -1.99 -3.59
C PHE A 167 23.85 -0.55 -3.06
N ASP A 168 23.92 -0.35 -1.72
CA ASP A 168 23.88 0.98 -1.08
C ASP A 168 22.67 1.81 -1.56
N MET A 169 21.52 1.13 -1.74
CA MET A 169 20.33 1.75 -2.33
C MET A 169 19.64 2.74 -1.38
N ASP A 170 20.06 2.81 -0.11
CA ASP A 170 19.53 3.77 0.88
C ASP A 170 19.94 5.24 0.58
N LYS A 171 20.82 5.46 -0.39
CA LYS A 171 21.31 6.80 -0.76
C LYS A 171 20.48 7.50 -1.85
N TYR A 172 19.47 6.83 -2.41
CA TYR A 172 18.62 7.32 -3.49
C TYR A 172 17.14 7.42 -3.06
#